data_94a883b91afead6758bc3f919fb68851
#
_entry.id   94a883b91afead6758bc3f919fb68851
#
_cell.length_a   1.000
_cell.length_b   1.000
_cell.length_c   1.000
_cell.angle_alpha   90.00
_cell.angle_beta   90.00
_cell.angle_gamma   90.00
#
_symmetry.space_group_name_H-M   'P 1'
#
loop_
_entity.id
_entity.type
_entity.pdbx_description
1 polymer ?
#
loop_
_entity_poly.entity_id
_entity_poly.type
_entity_poly.pdbx_seq_one_letter_code
_entity_poly.pdbx_strand_id
1 'polypeptide(L)'
;RGYLAGLGIQTAALAVAGYKPPSFALSNDVEQYDGTSWSEIAEINTAVAARAGAGTTTAGLVFGGTPPTTANTESWNGSAWTEGNNLNTARAYLAGFGIQTLALAAGGGPSITANTEEYDGTSWTEVNNLATARQQLAGNGTGTAGLVYGGTTGSQTAATEEWTVPSSISNVTVASS
;
A
#
# COMPACT_ATOMS: atom_id res chain seq x y z
N ARG A 1 8.95 10.98 -9.92
CA ARG A 1 8.93 9.49 -9.89
C ARG A 1 7.54 8.97 -10.22
N GLY A 2 7.43 7.72 -10.72
CA GLY A 2 6.18 7.02 -11.00
C GLY A 2 6.04 5.75 -10.15
N TYR A 3 4.81 5.33 -9.89
CA TYR A 3 4.49 4.11 -9.13
C TYR A 3 5.16 4.03 -7.75
N LEU A 4 5.35 5.17 -7.11
CA LEU A 4 5.84 5.25 -5.72
C LEU A 4 4.73 4.88 -4.72
N ALA A 5 5.12 4.47 -3.51
CA ALA A 5 4.20 4.40 -2.39
C ALA A 5 4.14 5.76 -1.67
N GLY A 6 2.92 6.18 -1.32
CA GLY A 6 2.69 7.35 -0.49
C GLY A 6 2.09 6.95 0.85
N LEU A 7 2.51 7.62 1.92
CA LEU A 7 1.92 7.46 3.25
C LEU A 7 2.04 8.75 4.06
N GLY A 8 1.22 8.90 5.08
CA GLY A 8 1.16 10.11 5.91
C GLY A 8 -0.09 10.94 5.66
N ILE A 9 0.00 12.24 5.93
CA ILE A 9 -1.08 13.23 5.82
C ILE A 9 -0.62 14.44 5.00
N GLN A 10 -1.54 15.34 4.68
CA GLN A 10 -1.28 16.53 3.85
C GLN A 10 -0.10 17.38 4.33
N THR A 11 0.14 17.49 5.63
CA THR A 11 1.20 18.32 6.22
C THR A 11 2.46 17.54 6.57
N ALA A 12 2.45 16.20 6.44
CA ALA A 12 3.58 15.34 6.74
C ALA A 12 3.44 14.00 5.99
N ALA A 13 4.20 13.80 4.92
CA ALA A 13 4.08 12.65 4.06
C ALA A 13 5.44 12.05 3.68
N LEU A 14 5.46 10.77 3.33
CA LEU A 14 6.59 10.11 2.69
C LEU A 14 6.23 9.70 1.27
N ALA A 15 7.19 9.86 0.36
CA ALA A 15 7.17 9.33 -1.01
C ALA A 15 8.30 8.31 -1.15
N VAL A 16 7.93 7.03 -1.28
CA VAL A 16 8.85 5.90 -1.12
C VAL A 16 9.05 5.16 -2.43
N ALA A 17 10.31 4.98 -2.86
CA ALA A 17 10.72 4.17 -3.99
C ALA A 17 10.08 4.58 -5.34
N GLY A 18 9.83 3.64 -6.24
CA GLY A 18 9.22 3.86 -7.55
C GLY A 18 10.22 3.95 -8.70
N TYR A 19 9.76 4.40 -9.87
CA TYR A 19 10.60 4.59 -11.06
C TYR A 19 11.07 6.02 -11.23
N LYS A 20 12.35 6.22 -11.58
CA LYS A 20 12.94 7.52 -11.95
C LYS A 20 12.91 7.74 -13.47
N PRO A 21 12.37 8.86 -13.98
CA PRO A 21 12.52 9.24 -15.37
C PRO A 21 13.97 9.74 -15.63
N PRO A 22 14.44 9.74 -16.88
CA PRO A 22 13.76 9.22 -18.08
C PRO A 22 13.97 7.72 -18.32
N SER A 23 14.86 7.07 -17.58
CA SER A 23 15.28 5.68 -17.81
C SER A 23 14.30 4.65 -17.23
N PHE A 24 13.33 5.05 -16.42
CA PHE A 24 12.46 4.17 -15.64
C PHE A 24 13.25 3.16 -14.77
N ALA A 25 14.43 3.58 -14.31
CA ALA A 25 15.19 2.80 -13.33
C ALA A 25 14.45 2.76 -11.98
N LEU A 26 14.53 1.61 -11.33
CA LEU A 26 14.04 1.50 -9.94
C LEU A 26 14.84 2.43 -9.02
N SER A 27 14.17 2.99 -8.05
CA SER A 27 14.75 3.86 -7.04
C SER A 27 14.45 3.32 -5.65
N ASN A 28 15.42 3.44 -4.76
CA ASN A 28 15.27 3.23 -3.32
C ASN A 28 15.15 4.56 -2.56
N ASP A 29 15.10 5.69 -3.26
CA ASP A 29 14.97 7.00 -2.62
C ASP A 29 13.68 7.11 -1.83
N VAL A 30 13.79 7.79 -0.70
CA VAL A 30 12.64 8.21 0.10
C VAL A 30 12.72 9.71 0.32
N GLU A 31 11.61 10.40 0.07
CA GLU A 31 11.48 11.83 0.35
C GLU A 31 10.40 12.05 1.40
N GLN A 32 10.67 12.95 2.30
CA GLN A 32 9.74 13.40 3.32
C GLN A 32 9.27 14.83 3.03
N TYR A 33 7.95 15.03 3.10
CA TYR A 33 7.30 16.33 3.08
C TYR A 33 7.05 16.82 4.50
N ASP A 34 7.45 18.06 4.81
CA ASP A 34 7.32 18.69 6.13
C ASP A 34 6.12 19.66 6.23
N GLY A 35 5.27 19.70 5.20
CA GLY A 35 4.18 20.67 5.06
C GLY A 35 4.54 21.85 4.17
N THR A 36 5.81 22.01 3.78
CA THR A 36 6.32 23.12 2.97
C THR A 36 7.19 22.63 1.80
N SER A 37 8.10 21.68 2.06
CA SER A 37 9.08 21.20 1.10
C SER A 37 9.32 19.71 1.22
N TRP A 38 9.84 19.11 0.14
CA TRP A 38 10.32 17.73 0.12
C TRP A 38 11.82 17.69 0.37
N SER A 39 12.29 16.77 1.19
CA SER A 39 13.70 16.49 1.44
C SER A 39 13.98 15.00 1.40
N GLU A 40 15.15 14.62 0.88
CA GLU A 40 15.61 13.23 0.91
C GLU A 40 15.94 12.79 2.33
N ILE A 41 15.55 11.58 2.66
CA ILE A 41 15.85 10.93 3.95
C ILE A 41 16.49 9.55 3.67
N ALA A 42 16.63 8.71 4.72
CA ALA A 42 17.23 7.38 4.57
C ALA A 42 16.49 6.51 3.55
N GLU A 43 17.25 5.95 2.61
CA GLU A 43 16.76 5.09 1.54
C GLU A 43 16.12 3.80 2.07
N ILE A 44 15.14 3.29 1.32
CA ILE A 44 14.55 1.97 1.59
C ILE A 44 15.51 0.86 1.14
N ASN A 45 15.47 -0.31 1.81
CA ASN A 45 16.40 -1.40 1.51
C ASN A 45 16.12 -2.04 0.14
N THR A 46 14.86 -2.16 -0.26
CA THR A 46 14.48 -2.85 -1.50
C THR A 46 13.90 -1.87 -2.53
N ALA A 47 14.62 -1.64 -3.61
CA ALA A 47 14.17 -0.81 -4.73
C ALA A 47 13.15 -1.58 -5.57
N VAL A 48 11.87 -1.30 -5.40
CA VAL A 48 10.75 -1.79 -6.23
C VAL A 48 9.71 -0.70 -6.40
N ALA A 49 8.88 -0.83 -7.41
CA ALA A 49 7.76 0.07 -7.68
C ALA A 49 6.41 -0.59 -7.37
N ALA A 50 5.33 0.14 -7.50
CA ALA A 50 3.95 -0.36 -7.37
C ALA A 50 3.69 -1.12 -6.05
N ARG A 51 4.34 -0.67 -4.97
CA ARG A 51 4.08 -1.15 -3.60
C ARG A 51 3.00 -0.29 -2.93
N ALA A 52 2.42 -0.82 -1.89
CA ALA A 52 1.49 -0.07 -1.04
C ALA A 52 2.17 0.43 0.23
N GLY A 53 1.53 1.40 0.88
CA GLY A 53 2.01 1.98 2.13
C GLY A 53 0.90 2.25 3.12
N ALA A 54 1.26 2.30 4.41
CA ALA A 54 0.40 2.64 5.53
C ALA A 54 1.22 3.38 6.61
N GLY A 55 0.55 4.13 7.47
CA GLY A 55 1.18 4.78 8.61
C GLY A 55 1.51 6.25 8.42
N THR A 56 2.53 6.72 9.13
CA THR A 56 2.92 8.14 9.25
C THR A 56 4.38 8.35 8.88
N THR A 57 4.83 9.61 8.88
CA THR A 57 6.24 9.99 8.64
C THR A 57 7.19 9.54 9.74
N THR A 58 6.72 9.09 10.88
CA THR A 58 7.53 8.59 12.00
C THR A 58 7.32 7.11 12.29
N ALA A 59 6.26 6.51 11.73
CA ALA A 59 5.91 5.10 11.89
C ALA A 59 5.21 4.62 10.61
N GLY A 60 6.00 4.28 9.61
CA GLY A 60 5.55 3.89 8.27
C GLY A 60 5.72 2.40 7.99
N LEU A 61 4.93 1.89 7.09
CA LEU A 61 5.00 0.52 6.59
C LEU A 61 4.83 0.55 5.07
N VAL A 62 5.65 -0.19 4.34
CA VAL A 62 5.47 -0.43 2.90
C VAL A 62 5.61 -1.91 2.60
N PHE A 63 4.85 -2.39 1.62
CA PHE A 63 4.77 -3.83 1.35
C PHE A 63 4.43 -4.14 -0.10
N GLY A 64 4.85 -5.33 -0.53
CA GLY A 64 4.71 -5.79 -1.91
C GLY A 64 5.59 -5.04 -2.90
N GLY A 65 5.24 -5.08 -4.17
CA GLY A 65 5.90 -4.35 -5.26
C GLY A 65 6.47 -5.22 -6.37
N THR A 66 7.02 -4.56 -7.39
CA THR A 66 7.57 -5.19 -8.62
C THR A 66 8.53 -4.25 -9.33
N PRO A 67 9.45 -4.68 -10.25
CA PRO A 67 9.97 -6.03 -10.41
C PRO A 67 11.14 -6.37 -9.48
N PRO A 68 11.41 -7.63 -9.16
CA PRO A 68 10.46 -8.74 -9.32
C PRO A 68 9.28 -8.58 -8.38
N THR A 69 8.15 -9.25 -8.68
CA THR A 69 7.02 -9.24 -7.75
C THR A 69 7.44 -9.82 -6.42
N THR A 70 7.25 -9.06 -5.35
CA THR A 70 7.75 -9.39 -4.02
C THR A 70 6.65 -9.32 -2.96
N ALA A 71 6.86 -10.05 -1.87
CA ALA A 71 6.07 -9.99 -0.66
C ALA A 71 6.70 -9.10 0.42
N ASN A 72 7.89 -8.53 0.16
CA ASN A 72 8.68 -7.81 1.16
C ASN A 72 7.88 -6.73 1.84
N THR A 73 8.06 -6.66 3.15
CA THR A 73 7.52 -5.61 4.02
C THR A 73 8.68 -4.92 4.70
N GLU A 74 8.67 -3.59 4.67
CA GLU A 74 9.66 -2.77 5.37
C GLU A 74 8.94 -1.75 6.26
N SER A 75 9.42 -1.60 7.48
CA SER A 75 8.92 -0.65 8.48
C SER A 75 9.89 0.52 8.66
N TRP A 76 9.34 1.71 8.81
CA TRP A 76 10.04 2.97 9.07
C TRP A 76 9.82 3.43 10.50
N ASN A 77 10.88 3.73 11.24
CA ASN A 77 10.81 4.16 12.65
C ASN A 77 11.06 5.67 12.84
N GLY A 78 11.06 6.45 11.76
CA GLY A 78 11.41 7.87 11.77
C GLY A 78 12.88 8.16 11.43
N SER A 79 13.75 7.13 11.36
CA SER A 79 15.17 7.29 11.06
C SER A 79 15.77 6.20 10.16
N ALA A 80 15.22 5.00 10.17
CA ALA A 80 15.72 3.87 9.40
C ALA A 80 14.60 2.93 8.96
N TRP A 81 14.82 2.27 7.82
CA TRP A 81 13.98 1.18 7.31
C TRP A 81 14.50 -0.17 7.80
N THR A 82 13.60 -1.03 8.20
CA THR A 82 13.90 -2.39 8.68
C THR A 82 12.96 -3.39 8.01
N GLU A 83 13.51 -4.49 7.50
CA GLU A 83 12.69 -5.59 6.96
C GLU A 83 11.89 -6.25 8.09
N GLY A 84 10.62 -6.51 7.80
CA GLY A 84 9.68 -7.21 8.66
C GLY A 84 9.21 -8.52 8.05
N ASN A 85 8.22 -9.16 8.68
CA ASN A 85 7.59 -10.35 8.13
C ASN A 85 6.78 -9.99 6.87
N ASN A 86 6.95 -10.79 5.84
CA ASN A 86 6.42 -10.55 4.51
C ASN A 86 4.93 -10.89 4.41
N LEU A 87 4.26 -10.31 3.40
CA LEU A 87 2.95 -10.78 2.94
C LEU A 87 2.98 -12.29 2.68
N ASN A 88 1.87 -12.97 2.91
CA ASN A 88 1.75 -14.40 2.58
C ASN A 88 1.84 -14.66 1.08
N THR A 89 1.43 -13.68 0.27
CA THR A 89 1.49 -13.78 -1.20
C THR A 89 2.18 -12.55 -1.80
N ALA A 90 3.22 -12.79 -2.62
CA ALA A 90 3.91 -11.71 -3.34
C ALA A 90 2.96 -11.01 -4.32
N ARG A 91 2.81 -9.69 -4.18
CA ARG A 91 1.86 -8.88 -4.94
C ARG A 91 2.38 -7.47 -5.21
N ALA A 92 1.89 -6.88 -6.30
CA ALA A 92 2.11 -5.48 -6.65
C ALA A 92 0.78 -4.84 -7.05
N TYR A 93 0.74 -3.51 -7.20
CA TYR A 93 -0.47 -2.79 -7.60
C TYR A 93 -1.67 -3.01 -6.65
N LEU A 94 -1.40 -3.24 -5.39
CA LEU A 94 -2.36 -3.48 -4.32
C LEU A 94 -2.71 -2.16 -3.62
N ALA A 95 -3.86 -2.12 -2.94
CA ALA A 95 -4.17 -1.04 -2.01
C ALA A 95 -3.57 -1.31 -0.63
N GLY A 96 -3.15 -0.23 0.04
CA GLY A 96 -2.70 -0.26 1.43
C GLY A 96 -3.26 0.90 2.22
N PHE A 97 -3.62 0.68 3.47
CA PHE A 97 -4.06 1.70 4.41
C PHE A 97 -3.94 1.21 5.86
N GLY A 98 -4.15 2.11 6.82
CA GLY A 98 -4.03 1.83 8.24
C GLY A 98 -2.80 2.51 8.86
N ILE A 99 -2.29 1.92 9.92
CA ILE A 99 -1.09 2.35 10.65
C ILE A 99 -0.03 1.26 10.65
N GLN A 100 1.19 1.59 11.05
CA GLN A 100 2.32 0.63 11.05
C GLN A 100 2.04 -0.68 11.81
N THR A 101 1.24 -0.63 12.86
CA THR A 101 0.92 -1.78 13.72
C THR A 101 -0.46 -2.40 13.43
N LEU A 102 -1.21 -1.85 12.49
CA LEU A 102 -2.49 -2.38 12.05
C LEU A 102 -2.78 -1.86 10.63
N ALA A 103 -2.33 -2.60 9.64
CA ALA A 103 -2.44 -2.23 8.23
C ALA A 103 -3.18 -3.30 7.43
N LEU A 104 -3.76 -2.88 6.31
CA LEU A 104 -4.38 -3.78 5.35
C LEU A 104 -3.70 -3.70 3.99
N ALA A 105 -3.60 -4.86 3.34
CA ALA A 105 -3.14 -5.06 1.98
C ALA A 105 -4.25 -5.74 1.18
N ALA A 106 -4.87 -5.06 0.21
CA ALA A 106 -6.03 -5.57 -0.50
C ALA A 106 -5.81 -5.63 -2.02
N GLY A 107 -6.23 -6.75 -2.63
CA GLY A 107 -6.13 -6.98 -4.07
C GLY A 107 -4.70 -7.08 -4.59
N GLY A 108 -4.49 -6.72 -5.86
CA GLY A 108 -3.18 -6.64 -6.52
C GLY A 108 -2.99 -7.65 -7.65
N GLY A 109 -1.77 -7.67 -8.19
CA GLY A 109 -1.30 -8.50 -9.31
C GLY A 109 0.12 -9.04 -9.09
N PRO A 110 0.73 -9.73 -10.09
CA PRO A 110 0.39 -9.76 -11.51
C PRO A 110 -0.84 -10.63 -11.87
N SER A 111 -1.10 -11.69 -11.12
CA SER A 111 -2.39 -12.39 -11.22
C SER A 111 -3.39 -11.62 -10.39
N ILE A 112 -4.37 -11.00 -11.06
CA ILE A 112 -5.38 -10.17 -10.39
C ILE A 112 -6.04 -11.01 -9.29
N THR A 113 -6.01 -10.52 -8.04
CA THR A 113 -6.51 -11.24 -6.87
C THR A 113 -7.46 -10.39 -6.04
N ALA A 114 -8.30 -11.09 -5.26
CA ALA A 114 -9.15 -10.50 -4.24
C ALA A 114 -8.51 -10.57 -2.83
N ASN A 115 -7.38 -11.25 -2.70
CA ASN A 115 -6.76 -11.52 -1.39
C ASN A 115 -6.59 -10.25 -0.57
N THR A 116 -6.99 -10.34 0.67
CA THR A 116 -6.78 -9.26 1.65
C THR A 116 -6.04 -9.83 2.85
N GLU A 117 -5.00 -9.13 3.27
CA GLU A 117 -4.20 -9.50 4.43
C GLU A 117 -4.17 -8.34 5.42
N GLU A 118 -4.26 -8.67 6.70
CA GLU A 118 -4.14 -7.74 7.82
C GLU A 118 -2.79 -7.92 8.51
N TYR A 119 -2.12 -6.81 8.82
CA TYR A 119 -0.88 -6.76 9.60
C TYR A 119 -1.19 -6.40 11.04
N ASP A 120 -0.72 -7.20 12.00
CA ASP A 120 -0.91 -7.03 13.43
C ASP A 120 0.25 -6.29 14.14
N GLY A 121 1.17 -5.71 13.37
CA GLY A 121 2.41 -5.11 13.87
C GLY A 121 3.60 -6.07 13.87
N THR A 122 3.36 -7.35 13.57
CA THR A 122 4.39 -8.40 13.53
C THR A 122 4.27 -9.26 12.27
N SER A 123 3.08 -9.73 11.95
CA SER A 123 2.84 -10.68 10.86
C SER A 123 1.60 -10.32 10.04
N TRP A 124 1.55 -10.84 8.81
CA TRP A 124 0.39 -10.74 7.93
C TRP A 124 -0.48 -11.99 8.05
N THR A 125 -1.78 -11.79 8.15
CA THR A 125 -2.78 -12.87 8.22
C THR A 125 -3.85 -12.63 7.15
N GLU A 126 -4.22 -13.68 6.40
CA GLU A 126 -5.34 -13.58 5.47
C GLU A 126 -6.65 -13.34 6.24
N VAL A 127 -7.43 -12.40 5.72
CA VAL A 127 -8.74 -12.02 6.22
C VAL A 127 -9.78 -12.11 5.10
N ASN A 128 -11.00 -11.62 5.31
CA ASN A 128 -12.03 -11.66 4.27
C ASN A 128 -11.59 -10.92 3.00
N ASN A 129 -11.66 -11.59 1.88
CA ASN A 129 -11.25 -11.09 0.58
C ASN A 129 -12.21 -10.03 0.03
N LEU A 130 -11.72 -9.22 -0.92
CA LEU A 130 -12.59 -8.39 -1.76
C LEU A 130 -13.65 -9.25 -2.45
N ALA A 131 -14.85 -8.72 -2.64
CA ALA A 131 -15.89 -9.38 -3.41
C ALA A 131 -15.50 -9.57 -4.89
N THR A 132 -14.65 -8.67 -5.39
CA THR A 132 -14.16 -8.73 -6.77
C THR A 132 -12.64 -8.56 -6.82
N ALA A 133 -11.95 -9.53 -7.42
CA ALA A 133 -10.50 -9.47 -7.62
C ALA A 133 -10.12 -8.25 -8.48
N ARG A 134 -9.20 -7.42 -8.00
CA ARG A 134 -8.78 -6.16 -8.65
C ARG A 134 -7.32 -5.85 -8.38
N GLN A 135 -6.70 -5.11 -9.30
CA GLN A 135 -5.39 -4.49 -9.12
C GLN A 135 -5.44 -3.01 -9.48
N GLN A 136 -4.38 -2.24 -9.20
CA GLN A 136 -4.31 -0.79 -9.43
C GLN A 136 -5.44 -0.03 -8.75
N LEU A 137 -5.88 -0.51 -7.62
CA LEU A 137 -6.93 0.06 -6.80
C LEU A 137 -6.31 0.99 -5.74
N ALA A 138 -7.13 1.87 -5.19
CA ALA A 138 -6.72 2.71 -4.07
C ALA A 138 -7.44 2.30 -2.78
N GLY A 139 -6.86 2.66 -1.64
CA GLY A 139 -7.45 2.43 -0.34
C GLY A 139 -7.14 3.56 0.63
N ASN A 140 -8.07 3.84 1.52
CA ASN A 140 -7.94 4.82 2.59
C ASN A 140 -8.66 4.34 3.83
N GLY A 141 -8.17 4.76 4.99
CA GLY A 141 -8.82 4.49 6.26
C GLY A 141 -7.85 4.06 7.35
N THR A 142 -8.42 3.53 8.39
CA THR A 142 -7.69 2.91 9.51
C THR A 142 -7.67 1.38 9.35
N GLY A 143 -6.87 0.68 10.15
CA GLY A 143 -6.88 -0.79 10.16
C GLY A 143 -8.22 -1.41 10.61
N THR A 144 -9.14 -0.62 11.16
CA THR A 144 -10.45 -1.08 11.63
C THR A 144 -11.63 -0.55 10.81
N ALA A 145 -11.43 0.46 9.98
CA ALA A 145 -12.45 1.05 9.13
C ALA A 145 -11.79 1.70 7.91
N GLY A 146 -12.08 1.20 6.73
CA GLY A 146 -11.47 1.69 5.50
C GLY A 146 -12.31 1.45 4.27
N LEU A 147 -11.87 2.04 3.19
CA LEU A 147 -12.45 1.91 1.85
C LEU A 147 -11.40 1.45 0.87
N VAL A 148 -11.82 0.58 -0.05
CA VAL A 148 -11.03 0.17 -1.21
C VAL A 148 -11.86 0.47 -2.45
N TYR A 149 -11.30 1.19 -3.42
CA TYR A 149 -12.07 1.69 -4.55
C TYR A 149 -11.29 1.71 -5.86
N GLY A 150 -12.04 1.65 -6.96
CA GLY A 150 -11.52 1.70 -8.32
C GLY A 150 -10.70 0.46 -8.70
N GLY A 151 -9.74 0.67 -9.58
CA GLY A 151 -8.85 -0.37 -10.08
C GLY A 151 -9.32 -1.02 -11.38
N THR A 152 -8.77 -2.21 -11.65
CA THR A 152 -9.11 -2.98 -12.86
C THR A 152 -9.27 -4.47 -12.54
N THR A 153 -10.26 -5.08 -13.19
CA THR A 153 -10.51 -6.53 -13.23
C THR A 153 -10.06 -7.15 -14.57
N GLY A 154 -9.31 -6.38 -15.38
CA GLY A 154 -9.08 -6.55 -16.80
C GLY A 154 -9.76 -5.42 -17.60
N SER A 155 -10.79 -4.81 -17.01
CA SER A 155 -11.39 -3.54 -17.44
C SER A 155 -11.52 -2.62 -16.23
N GLN A 156 -11.48 -1.30 -16.45
CA GLN A 156 -11.61 -0.33 -15.35
C GLN A 156 -12.95 -0.51 -14.63
N THR A 157 -12.96 -0.30 -13.31
CA THR A 157 -14.15 -0.38 -12.48
C THR A 157 -14.21 0.79 -11.50
N ALA A 158 -15.45 1.22 -11.18
CA ALA A 158 -15.73 2.21 -10.15
C ALA A 158 -16.16 1.56 -8.82
N ALA A 159 -16.05 0.23 -8.69
CA ALA A 159 -16.49 -0.49 -7.51
C ALA A 159 -15.78 0.02 -6.25
N THR A 160 -16.56 0.16 -5.18
CA THR A 160 -16.06 0.53 -3.84
C THR A 160 -16.51 -0.54 -2.85
N GLU A 161 -15.61 -0.93 -1.98
CA GLU A 161 -15.86 -1.88 -0.91
C GLU A 161 -15.40 -1.29 0.42
N GLU A 162 -16.18 -1.52 1.46
CA GLU A 162 -15.91 -1.07 2.82
C GLU A 162 -15.29 -2.19 3.65
N TRP A 163 -14.26 -1.83 4.41
CA TRP A 163 -13.65 -2.67 5.44
C TRP A 163 -14.13 -2.22 6.82
N THR A 164 -14.63 -3.16 7.62
CA THR A 164 -15.02 -2.91 9.03
C THR A 164 -14.63 -4.09 9.92
N VAL A 165 -14.27 -3.82 11.19
CA VAL A 165 -14.05 -4.86 12.20
C VAL A 165 -15.36 -5.12 12.98
N PRO A 166 -15.75 -6.34 13.29
CA PRO A 166 -15.04 -7.60 13.07
C PRO A 166 -15.02 -7.99 11.59
N SER A 167 -13.83 -8.30 11.12
CA SER A 167 -13.38 -8.55 9.74
C SER A 167 -14.47 -9.00 8.76
N SER A 168 -15.19 -8.05 8.18
CA SER A 168 -16.10 -8.28 7.06
C SER A 168 -15.94 -7.18 6.02
N ILE A 169 -15.71 -7.57 4.77
CA ILE A 169 -15.84 -6.64 3.65
C ILE A 169 -17.30 -6.64 3.21
N SER A 170 -17.93 -5.47 3.21
CA SER A 170 -19.27 -5.28 2.67
C SER A 170 -19.21 -4.42 1.41
N ASN A 171 -20.04 -4.76 0.41
CA ASN A 171 -20.17 -3.96 -0.79
C ASN A 171 -20.97 -2.70 -0.49
N VAL A 172 -20.37 -1.54 -0.70
CA VAL A 172 -21.07 -0.27 -0.70
C VAL A 172 -21.32 0.13 -2.14
N THR A 173 -22.58 0.17 -2.54
CA THR A 173 -22.96 0.68 -3.85
C THR A 173 -23.02 2.21 -3.76
N VAL A 174 -22.01 2.89 -4.30
CA VAL A 174 -22.10 4.33 -4.51
C VAL A 174 -22.94 4.55 -5.75
N ALA A 175 -24.15 5.13 -5.57
CA ALA A 175 -24.97 5.52 -6.69
C ALA A 175 -24.23 6.60 -7.50
N SER A 176 -23.98 6.33 -8.79
CA SER A 176 -23.50 7.35 -9.72
C SER A 176 -24.62 8.36 -9.92
N SER A 177 -24.39 9.61 -9.54
CA SER A 177 -25.22 10.77 -9.91
C SER A 177 -24.96 11.17 -11.35
#